data_08aa15c3c52413b60c337fff9b5af7f8
#
_entry.id   08aa15c3c52413b60c337fff9b5af7f8
#
_cell.length_a   1.000
_cell.length_b   1.000
_cell.length_c   1.000
_cell.angle_alpha   90.00
_cell.angle_beta   90.00
_cell.angle_gamma   90.00
#
_symmetry.space_group_name_H-M   'P 1'
#
loop_
_entity.id
_entity.type
_entity.pdbx_description
1 polymer ?
#
loop_
_entity_poly.entity_id
_entity_poly.type
_entity_poly.pdbx_seq_one_letter_code
_entity_poly.pdbx_strand_id
1 'polypeptide(L)'
;MKKIIKLFQAILNIFIFLALYYILSFIGSLLFLLFCCFITKTPLRLLPPNFIDSNFFMIDGFACFLTLLVYLLIYKLKKYNKNRYINKLPRKDIPKYALISMGMGGLSALWLIFADKILSSITIVKNSLQNFSQISESLNNEAYIFIFLSVILFGPIVEELLFRGLIFNEIDKIKGGAAPIILSGLLFGLFHREPVQVVYASILGIILGFVYSKTRSVPLVIFMHMLNNLVATLPPPLAKHEILQFVNGFQIISVIPMVYLLYKLYKKGSLTS
;
A
#
# COMPACT_ATOMS: atom_id res chain seq x y z
N MET A 1 33.52 -4.87 -12.41
CA MET A 1 32.66 -5.79 -13.15
C MET A 1 31.61 -6.47 -12.27
N LYS A 2 31.93 -7.24 -11.22
CA LYS A 2 30.96 -7.95 -10.33
C LYS A 2 29.88 -7.02 -9.70
N LYS A 3 30.24 -5.79 -9.29
CA LYS A 3 29.29 -4.83 -8.67
C LYS A 3 28.26 -4.28 -9.67
N ILE A 4 28.68 -4.03 -10.90
CA ILE A 4 27.81 -3.55 -11.99
C ILE A 4 26.81 -4.64 -12.38
N ILE A 5 27.25 -5.89 -12.47
CA ILE A 5 26.38 -7.05 -12.77
C ILE A 5 25.30 -7.21 -11.69
N LYS A 6 25.66 -7.10 -10.39
CA LYS A 6 24.70 -7.16 -9.29
C LYS A 6 23.68 -6.01 -9.35
N LEU A 7 24.13 -4.79 -9.68
CA LEU A 7 23.25 -3.64 -9.84
C LEU A 7 22.25 -3.88 -10.96
N PHE A 8 22.73 -4.31 -12.13
CA PHE A 8 21.88 -4.62 -13.27
C PHE A 8 20.85 -5.71 -12.95
N GLN A 9 21.27 -6.80 -12.31
CA GLN A 9 20.39 -7.88 -11.88
C GLN A 9 19.29 -7.38 -10.93
N ALA A 10 19.61 -6.51 -9.98
CA ALA A 10 18.61 -6.01 -9.06
C ALA A 10 17.61 -5.06 -9.73
N ILE A 11 18.09 -4.18 -10.62
CA ILE A 11 17.19 -3.31 -11.41
C ILE A 11 16.26 -4.17 -12.27
N LEU A 12 16.79 -5.19 -12.94
CA LEU A 12 16.00 -6.13 -13.74
C LEU A 12 14.97 -6.87 -12.88
N ASN A 13 15.36 -7.37 -11.69
CA ASN A 13 14.45 -8.04 -10.78
C ASN A 13 13.32 -7.12 -10.31
N ILE A 14 13.62 -5.85 -9.97
CA ILE A 14 12.62 -4.87 -9.57
C ILE A 14 11.63 -4.63 -10.71
N PHE A 15 12.14 -4.44 -11.93
CA PHE A 15 11.28 -4.29 -13.10
C PHE A 15 10.38 -5.51 -13.34
N ILE A 16 10.95 -6.72 -13.25
CA ILE A 16 10.18 -7.97 -13.39
C ILE A 16 9.09 -8.08 -12.33
N PHE A 17 9.36 -7.73 -11.07
CA PHE A 17 8.37 -7.81 -10.00
C PHE A 17 7.23 -6.82 -10.21
N LEU A 18 7.52 -5.58 -10.64
CA LEU A 18 6.51 -4.59 -10.97
C LEU A 18 5.69 -5.00 -12.20
N ALA A 19 6.36 -5.47 -13.27
CA ALA A 19 5.68 -5.95 -14.47
C ALA A 19 4.77 -7.15 -14.15
N LEU A 20 5.25 -8.09 -13.34
CA LEU A 20 4.47 -9.24 -12.92
C LEU A 20 3.20 -8.83 -12.15
N TYR A 21 3.30 -7.83 -11.25
CA TYR A 21 2.13 -7.30 -10.56
C TYR A 21 1.07 -6.82 -11.56
N TYR A 22 1.44 -5.94 -12.50
CA TYR A 22 0.49 -5.39 -13.48
C TYR A 22 -0.08 -6.45 -14.41
N ILE A 23 0.72 -7.42 -14.84
CA ILE A 23 0.26 -8.55 -15.65
C ILE A 23 -0.76 -9.40 -14.88
N LEU A 24 -0.46 -9.74 -13.63
CA LEU A 24 -1.37 -10.54 -12.79
C LEU A 24 -2.66 -9.79 -12.46
N SER A 25 -2.57 -8.49 -12.17
CA SER A 25 -3.74 -7.64 -11.93
C SER A 25 -4.62 -7.58 -13.18
N PHE A 26 -4.05 -7.37 -14.37
CA PHE A 26 -4.78 -7.39 -15.62
C PHE A 26 -5.44 -8.75 -15.91
N ILE A 27 -4.69 -9.85 -15.77
CA ILE A 27 -5.22 -11.21 -15.99
C ILE A 27 -6.32 -11.51 -14.97
N GLY A 28 -6.14 -11.15 -13.70
CA GLY A 28 -7.13 -11.35 -12.65
C GLY A 28 -8.43 -10.59 -12.94
N SER A 29 -8.33 -9.33 -13.34
CA SER A 29 -9.50 -8.52 -13.74
C SER A 29 -10.21 -9.11 -14.95
N LEU A 30 -9.45 -9.54 -15.96
CA LEU A 30 -10.03 -10.17 -17.16
C LEU A 30 -10.73 -11.49 -16.82
N LEU A 31 -10.12 -12.35 -16.02
CA LEU A 31 -10.74 -13.61 -15.58
C LEU A 31 -12.02 -13.38 -14.80
N PHE A 32 -12.05 -12.36 -13.94
CA PHE A 32 -13.26 -11.99 -13.22
C PHE A 32 -14.38 -11.53 -14.17
N LEU A 33 -14.07 -10.66 -15.14
CA LEU A 33 -15.04 -10.19 -16.13
C LEU A 33 -15.59 -11.35 -16.97
N LEU A 34 -14.73 -12.27 -17.42
CA LEU A 34 -15.14 -13.48 -18.14
C LEU A 34 -16.03 -14.38 -17.29
N PHE A 35 -15.72 -14.52 -16.00
CA PHE A 35 -16.56 -15.27 -15.05
C PHE A 35 -17.95 -14.62 -14.90
N CYS A 36 -18.03 -13.29 -14.77
CA CYS A 36 -19.30 -12.57 -14.74
C CYS A 36 -20.10 -12.78 -16.03
N CYS A 37 -19.45 -12.68 -17.19
CA CYS A 37 -20.09 -12.96 -18.49
C CYS A 37 -20.64 -14.39 -18.58
N PHE A 38 -19.89 -15.37 -18.07
CA PHE A 38 -20.31 -16.76 -18.05
C PHE A 38 -21.56 -16.98 -17.17
N ILE A 39 -21.58 -16.43 -15.96
CA ILE A 39 -22.70 -16.57 -15.02
C ILE A 39 -23.94 -15.84 -15.52
N THR A 40 -23.79 -14.60 -16.01
CA THR A 40 -24.93 -13.79 -16.48
C THR A 40 -25.36 -14.15 -17.89
N LYS A 41 -24.64 -15.02 -18.59
CA LYS A 41 -24.82 -15.33 -20.02
C LYS A 41 -24.80 -14.09 -20.93
N THR A 42 -24.13 -13.02 -20.47
CA THR A 42 -24.02 -11.75 -21.18
C THR A 42 -22.64 -11.64 -21.82
N PRO A 43 -22.51 -11.51 -23.14
CA PRO A 43 -21.22 -11.30 -23.80
C PRO A 43 -20.54 -10.02 -23.30
N LEU A 44 -19.21 -9.99 -23.22
CA LEU A 44 -18.41 -8.87 -22.72
C LEU A 44 -18.80 -7.53 -23.38
N ARG A 45 -19.08 -7.54 -24.70
CA ARG A 45 -19.49 -6.36 -25.47
C ARG A 45 -20.86 -5.78 -25.09
N LEU A 46 -21.66 -6.54 -24.35
CA LEU A 46 -23.02 -6.15 -23.92
C LEU A 46 -23.08 -5.81 -22.44
N LEU A 47 -21.96 -5.84 -21.72
CA LEU A 47 -21.90 -5.31 -20.36
C LEU A 47 -22.22 -3.80 -20.36
N PRO A 48 -22.90 -3.29 -19.33
CA PRO A 48 -23.14 -1.86 -19.19
C PRO A 48 -21.83 -1.05 -19.29
N PRO A 49 -21.82 0.14 -19.92
CA PRO A 49 -20.61 0.95 -20.07
C PRO A 49 -19.91 1.26 -18.74
N ASN A 50 -20.67 1.42 -17.65
CA ASN A 50 -20.18 1.69 -16.30
C ASN A 50 -19.96 0.43 -15.46
N PHE A 51 -20.04 -0.78 -16.03
CA PHE A 51 -19.95 -2.03 -15.27
C PHE A 51 -18.63 -2.13 -14.49
N ILE A 52 -17.53 -1.77 -15.14
CA ILE A 52 -16.20 -1.83 -14.50
C ILE A 52 -16.11 -0.83 -13.36
N ASP A 53 -16.56 0.40 -13.57
CA ASP A 53 -16.49 1.46 -12.55
C ASP A 53 -17.39 1.15 -11.35
N SER A 54 -18.59 0.58 -11.60
CA SER A 54 -19.54 0.21 -10.55
C SER A 54 -19.18 -1.04 -9.76
N ASN A 55 -18.18 -1.81 -10.22
CA ASN A 55 -17.70 -3.04 -9.57
C ASN A 55 -16.19 -3.05 -9.39
N PHE A 56 -15.60 -1.87 -9.29
CA PHE A 56 -14.14 -1.68 -9.29
C PHE A 56 -13.46 -2.46 -8.15
N PHE A 57 -13.94 -2.30 -6.91
CA PHE A 57 -13.32 -2.95 -5.74
C PHE A 57 -13.54 -4.47 -5.73
N MET A 58 -14.63 -4.95 -6.28
CA MET A 58 -14.87 -6.39 -6.43
C MET A 58 -13.89 -7.00 -7.44
N ILE A 59 -13.70 -6.34 -8.60
CA ILE A 59 -12.76 -6.76 -9.64
C ILE A 59 -11.31 -6.71 -9.10
N ASP A 60 -10.95 -5.60 -8.48
CA ASP A 60 -9.60 -5.38 -7.92
C ASP A 60 -9.31 -6.35 -6.77
N GLY A 61 -10.26 -6.58 -5.87
CA GLY A 61 -10.11 -7.55 -4.78
C GLY A 61 -9.85 -8.97 -5.29
N PHE A 62 -10.53 -9.39 -6.34
CA PHE A 62 -10.28 -10.69 -6.97
C PHE A 62 -8.89 -10.75 -7.64
N ALA A 63 -8.50 -9.70 -8.37
CA ALA A 63 -7.18 -9.59 -8.98
C ALA A 63 -6.06 -9.59 -7.93
N CYS A 64 -6.21 -8.85 -6.84
CA CYS A 64 -5.30 -8.85 -5.70
C CYS A 64 -5.21 -10.25 -5.04
N PHE A 65 -6.32 -10.94 -4.87
CA PHE A 65 -6.32 -12.31 -4.33
C PHE A 65 -5.52 -13.28 -5.20
N LEU A 66 -5.71 -13.27 -6.52
CA LEU A 66 -4.92 -14.11 -7.43
C LEU A 66 -3.44 -13.73 -7.42
N THR A 67 -3.14 -12.45 -7.41
CA THR A 67 -1.76 -11.93 -7.30
C THR A 67 -1.10 -12.40 -6.00
N LEU A 68 -1.84 -12.38 -4.88
CA LEU A 68 -1.38 -12.89 -3.60
C LEU A 68 -0.97 -14.37 -3.68
N LEU A 69 -1.80 -15.23 -4.29
CA LEU A 69 -1.49 -16.65 -4.44
C LEU A 69 -0.17 -16.86 -5.20
N VAL A 70 0.05 -16.12 -6.28
CA VAL A 70 1.29 -16.18 -7.06
C VAL A 70 2.49 -15.68 -6.24
N TYR A 71 2.35 -14.59 -5.50
CA TYR A 71 3.44 -14.08 -4.67
C TYR A 71 3.80 -15.04 -3.52
N LEU A 72 2.82 -15.64 -2.87
CA LEU A 72 3.07 -16.68 -1.87
C LEU A 72 3.81 -17.88 -2.45
N LEU A 73 3.48 -18.28 -3.69
CA LEU A 73 4.21 -19.33 -4.40
C LEU A 73 5.66 -18.92 -4.69
N ILE A 74 5.90 -17.69 -5.17
CA ILE A 74 7.25 -17.16 -5.41
C ILE A 74 8.06 -17.15 -4.11
N TYR A 75 7.49 -16.73 -3.00
CA TYR A 75 8.13 -16.76 -1.68
C TYR A 75 8.50 -18.17 -1.26
N LYS A 76 7.61 -19.15 -1.48
CA LYS A 76 7.86 -20.57 -1.19
C LYS A 76 8.99 -21.13 -2.06
N LEU A 77 8.97 -20.86 -3.36
CA LEU A 77 9.94 -21.40 -4.34
C LEU A 77 11.33 -20.79 -4.18
N LYS A 78 11.41 -19.46 -3.99
CA LYS A 78 12.71 -18.78 -3.83
C LYS A 78 13.40 -19.05 -2.50
N LYS A 79 12.81 -19.90 -1.61
CA LYS A 79 13.36 -20.19 -0.27
C LYS A 79 13.89 -18.91 0.41
N TYR A 80 13.16 -17.80 0.28
CA TYR A 80 13.53 -16.56 0.98
C TYR A 80 13.72 -16.93 2.45
N ASN A 81 14.97 -16.87 2.90
CA ASN A 81 15.44 -17.43 4.16
C ASN A 81 14.53 -16.91 5.27
N LYS A 82 13.67 -17.77 5.84
CA LYS A 82 12.62 -17.42 6.81
C LYS A 82 13.15 -16.54 7.95
N ASN A 83 14.42 -16.73 8.31
CA ASN A 83 15.05 -16.05 9.45
C ASN A 83 15.56 -14.63 9.15
N ARG A 84 15.68 -14.22 7.88
CA ARG A 84 16.26 -12.91 7.53
C ARG A 84 15.24 -11.85 7.12
N TYR A 85 14.05 -12.27 6.64
CA TYR A 85 13.10 -11.36 5.99
C TYR A 85 11.67 -11.41 6.55
N ILE A 86 11.33 -12.42 7.36
CA ILE A 86 9.97 -12.60 7.90
C ILE A 86 10.06 -12.91 9.39
N ASN A 87 10.36 -11.89 10.19
CA ASN A 87 10.20 -12.01 11.64
C ASN A 87 8.71 -12.03 12.00
N LYS A 88 8.38 -12.74 13.07
CA LYS A 88 7.01 -12.79 13.60
C LYS A 88 6.54 -11.39 14.03
N LEU A 89 5.23 -11.17 13.95
CA LEU A 89 4.59 -9.96 14.48
C LEU A 89 4.95 -9.77 15.95
N PRO A 90 5.56 -8.62 16.35
CA PRO A 90 5.93 -8.36 17.73
C PRO A 90 4.68 -7.98 18.56
N ARG A 91 3.92 -8.98 19.00
CA ARG A 91 2.59 -8.81 19.63
C ARG A 91 2.57 -7.80 20.79
N LYS A 92 3.62 -7.77 21.62
CA LYS A 92 3.73 -6.84 22.77
C LYS A 92 3.85 -5.37 22.33
N ASP A 93 4.34 -5.11 21.15
CA ASP A 93 4.57 -3.76 20.62
C ASP A 93 3.45 -3.29 19.67
N ILE A 94 2.40 -4.08 19.47
CA ILE A 94 1.27 -3.73 18.58
C ILE A 94 0.71 -2.32 18.87
N PRO A 95 0.42 -1.91 20.13
CA PRO A 95 -0.11 -0.57 20.39
C PRO A 95 0.82 0.55 19.91
N LYS A 96 2.13 0.37 20.06
CA LYS A 96 3.13 1.31 19.57
C LYS A 96 3.07 1.47 18.05
N TYR A 97 2.99 0.36 17.33
CA TYR A 97 2.94 0.39 15.86
C TYR A 97 1.57 0.84 15.33
N ALA A 98 0.49 0.57 16.06
CA ALA A 98 -0.82 1.15 15.77
C ALA A 98 -0.79 2.68 15.89
N LEU A 99 -0.16 3.22 16.93
CA LEU A 99 0.00 4.66 17.10
C LEU A 99 0.87 5.28 15.98
N ILE A 100 1.91 4.59 15.54
CA ILE A 100 2.70 5.01 14.36
C ILE A 100 1.80 5.04 13.12
N SER A 101 0.96 4.03 12.92
CA SER A 101 0.02 3.99 11.79
C SER A 101 -1.00 5.13 11.83
N MET A 102 -1.51 5.50 13.01
CA MET A 102 -2.36 6.68 13.15
C MET A 102 -1.64 7.97 12.72
N GLY A 103 -0.40 8.16 13.15
CA GLY A 103 0.41 9.30 12.73
C GLY A 103 0.72 9.32 11.23
N MET A 104 0.85 8.16 10.58
CA MET A 104 0.97 8.06 9.12
C MET A 104 -0.28 8.64 8.44
N GLY A 105 -1.49 8.25 8.87
CA GLY A 105 -2.74 8.84 8.40
C GLY A 105 -2.80 10.36 8.64
N GLY A 106 -2.28 10.81 9.78
CA GLY A 106 -2.18 12.25 10.10
C GLY A 106 -1.29 13.02 9.12
N LEU A 107 -0.15 12.45 8.69
CA LEU A 107 0.68 13.06 7.63
C LEU A 107 -0.05 13.12 6.29
N SER A 108 -0.80 12.08 5.94
CA SER A 108 -1.63 12.08 4.72
C SER A 108 -2.70 13.16 4.78
N ALA A 109 -3.39 13.30 5.92
CA ALA A 109 -4.40 14.33 6.12
C ALA A 109 -3.81 15.75 6.02
N LEU A 110 -2.67 16.00 6.67
CA LEU A 110 -1.96 17.29 6.58
C LEU A 110 -1.52 17.59 5.14
N TRP A 111 -1.02 16.60 4.41
CA TRP A 111 -0.68 16.77 3.00
C TRP A 111 -1.91 17.10 2.14
N LEU A 112 -3.01 16.39 2.31
CA LEU A 112 -4.25 16.64 1.56
C LEU A 112 -4.80 18.05 1.83
N ILE A 113 -4.79 18.49 3.09
CA ILE A 113 -5.17 19.87 3.47
C ILE A 113 -4.25 20.89 2.79
N PHE A 114 -2.94 20.67 2.82
CA PHE A 114 -1.95 21.53 2.15
C PHE A 114 -2.17 21.58 0.64
N ALA A 115 -2.35 20.42 0.00
CA ALA A 115 -2.59 20.33 -1.43
C ALA A 115 -3.88 21.07 -1.84
N ASP A 116 -4.96 20.90 -1.08
CA ASP A 116 -6.24 21.57 -1.34
C ASP A 116 -6.15 23.09 -1.11
N LYS A 117 -5.60 23.55 0.00
CA LYS A 117 -5.60 24.97 0.38
C LYS A 117 -4.54 25.81 -0.34
N ILE A 118 -3.40 25.23 -0.68
CA ILE A 118 -2.23 25.96 -1.19
C ILE A 118 -1.92 25.63 -2.64
N LEU A 119 -2.05 24.38 -3.07
CA LEU A 119 -1.63 23.93 -4.39
C LEU A 119 -2.78 23.72 -5.38
N SER A 120 -4.04 23.93 -4.98
CA SER A 120 -5.22 23.69 -5.84
C SER A 120 -5.31 24.60 -7.07
N SER A 121 -4.55 25.72 -7.12
CA SER A 121 -4.38 26.55 -8.32
C SER A 121 -3.54 25.89 -9.41
N ILE A 122 -2.72 24.88 -9.07
CA ILE A 122 -1.90 24.13 -10.02
C ILE A 122 -2.78 23.07 -10.69
N THR A 123 -2.95 23.14 -11.99
CA THR A 123 -3.86 22.29 -12.77
C THR A 123 -3.69 20.80 -12.49
N ILE A 124 -2.45 20.28 -12.41
CA ILE A 124 -2.17 18.88 -12.15
C ILE A 124 -2.65 18.47 -10.74
N VAL A 125 -2.50 19.34 -9.74
CA VAL A 125 -2.95 19.08 -8.36
C VAL A 125 -4.47 19.11 -8.30
N LYS A 126 -5.09 20.14 -8.92
CA LYS A 126 -6.55 20.27 -8.99
C LYS A 126 -7.21 19.04 -9.60
N ASN A 127 -6.72 18.58 -10.76
CA ASN A 127 -7.24 17.39 -11.44
C ASN A 127 -7.06 16.16 -10.57
N SER A 128 -5.91 15.99 -9.92
CA SER A 128 -5.65 14.85 -9.04
C SER A 128 -6.55 14.86 -7.79
N LEU A 129 -6.84 16.03 -7.20
CA LEU A 129 -7.81 16.16 -6.10
C LEU A 129 -9.22 15.79 -6.54
N GLN A 130 -9.63 16.20 -7.74
CA GLN A 130 -10.93 15.82 -8.31
C GLN A 130 -11.04 14.30 -8.54
N ASN A 131 -10.01 13.67 -9.13
CA ASN A 131 -9.95 12.22 -9.29
C ASN A 131 -10.02 11.50 -7.94
N PHE A 132 -9.30 12.00 -6.94
CA PHE A 132 -9.34 11.46 -5.58
C PHE A 132 -10.74 11.56 -4.94
N SER A 133 -11.45 12.68 -5.17
CA SER A 133 -12.84 12.84 -4.74
C SER A 133 -13.76 11.82 -5.41
N GLN A 134 -13.64 11.61 -6.73
CA GLN A 134 -14.44 10.62 -7.46
C GLN A 134 -14.19 9.17 -6.96
N ILE A 135 -12.92 8.82 -6.67
CA ILE A 135 -12.60 7.52 -6.06
C ILE A 135 -13.27 7.42 -4.67
N SER A 136 -13.24 8.50 -3.88
CA SER A 136 -13.90 8.50 -2.58
C SER A 136 -15.42 8.39 -2.67
N GLU A 137 -16.05 8.93 -3.71
CA GLU A 137 -17.46 8.76 -3.98
C GLU A 137 -17.81 7.32 -4.40
N SER A 138 -16.95 6.66 -5.18
CA SER A 138 -17.14 5.26 -5.56
C SER A 138 -17.09 4.31 -4.36
N LEU A 139 -16.40 4.66 -3.27
CA LEU A 139 -16.45 3.92 -2.00
C LEU A 139 -17.85 3.83 -1.40
N ASN A 140 -18.76 4.77 -1.72
CA ASN A 140 -20.14 4.77 -1.24
C ASN A 140 -21.08 3.95 -2.12
N ASN A 141 -20.67 3.59 -3.33
CA ASN A 141 -21.50 2.94 -4.33
C ASN A 141 -21.36 1.41 -4.36
N GLU A 142 -20.27 0.87 -3.82
CA GLU A 142 -20.07 -0.59 -3.75
C GLU A 142 -20.32 -1.12 -2.34
N ALA A 143 -20.62 -2.43 -2.23
CA ALA A 143 -20.75 -3.08 -0.93
C ALA A 143 -19.40 -3.02 -0.18
N TYR A 144 -19.42 -2.55 1.05
CA TYR A 144 -18.20 -2.34 1.87
C TYR A 144 -17.32 -3.60 1.99
N ILE A 145 -17.90 -4.78 1.88
CA ILE A 145 -17.13 -6.05 1.90
C ILE A 145 -16.10 -6.10 0.77
N PHE A 146 -16.39 -5.57 -0.43
CA PHE A 146 -15.45 -5.56 -1.54
C PHE A 146 -14.33 -4.53 -1.32
N ILE A 147 -14.67 -3.37 -0.75
CA ILE A 147 -13.69 -2.37 -0.31
C ILE A 147 -12.77 -2.97 0.77
N PHE A 148 -13.35 -3.66 1.74
CA PHE A 148 -12.60 -4.33 2.79
C PHE A 148 -11.62 -5.36 2.20
N LEU A 149 -12.07 -6.20 1.29
CA LEU A 149 -11.23 -7.23 0.67
C LEU A 149 -10.14 -6.64 -0.23
N SER A 150 -10.47 -5.65 -1.06
CA SER A 150 -9.53 -5.01 -1.97
C SER A 150 -8.56 -4.07 -1.23
N VAL A 151 -9.08 -3.01 -0.61
CA VAL A 151 -8.28 -1.88 -0.11
C VAL A 151 -7.67 -2.16 1.26
N ILE A 152 -8.37 -2.93 2.13
CA ILE A 152 -7.91 -3.12 3.51
C ILE A 152 -7.16 -4.43 3.68
N LEU A 153 -7.57 -5.50 3.00
CA LEU A 153 -7.00 -6.83 3.21
C LEU A 153 -5.98 -7.22 2.14
N PHE A 154 -6.42 -7.52 0.92
CA PHE A 154 -5.56 -8.12 -0.10
C PHE A 154 -4.56 -7.12 -0.69
N GLY A 155 -4.97 -5.88 -0.97
CA GLY A 155 -4.09 -4.83 -1.48
C GLY A 155 -2.85 -4.63 -0.61
N PRO A 156 -3.00 -4.27 0.69
CA PRO A 156 -1.86 -4.10 1.58
C PRO A 156 -0.97 -5.34 1.71
N ILE A 157 -1.55 -6.56 1.72
CA ILE A 157 -0.73 -7.78 1.78
C ILE A 157 0.14 -7.91 0.53
N VAL A 158 -0.46 -7.77 -0.66
CA VAL A 158 0.26 -7.87 -1.94
C VAL A 158 1.33 -6.79 -2.07
N GLU A 159 0.97 -5.55 -1.72
CA GLU A 159 1.87 -4.41 -1.80
C GLU A 159 3.06 -4.55 -0.84
N GLU A 160 2.85 -4.95 0.42
CA GLU A 160 3.97 -5.13 1.36
C GLU A 160 4.84 -6.35 0.99
N LEU A 161 4.26 -7.40 0.43
CA LEU A 161 5.04 -8.51 -0.13
C LEU A 161 5.90 -8.02 -1.31
N LEU A 162 5.36 -7.20 -2.20
CA LEU A 162 6.09 -6.63 -3.33
C LEU A 162 7.18 -5.66 -2.87
N PHE A 163 6.81 -4.63 -2.09
CA PHE A 163 7.71 -3.52 -1.79
C PHE A 163 8.71 -3.86 -0.68
N ARG A 164 8.29 -4.54 0.42
CA ARG A 164 9.20 -4.88 1.55
C ARG A 164 9.78 -6.27 1.40
N GLY A 165 8.97 -7.18 0.91
CA GLY A 165 9.40 -8.54 0.70
C GLY A 165 10.35 -8.74 -0.48
N LEU A 166 10.14 -8.05 -1.58
CA LEU A 166 10.93 -8.23 -2.82
C LEU A 166 11.81 -7.01 -3.12
N ILE A 167 11.23 -5.85 -3.43
CA ILE A 167 11.96 -4.66 -3.94
C ILE A 167 12.97 -4.14 -2.91
N PHE A 168 12.55 -3.91 -1.66
CA PHE A 168 13.44 -3.45 -0.59
C PHE A 168 14.68 -4.35 -0.47
N ASN A 169 14.48 -5.66 -0.50
CA ASN A 169 15.56 -6.62 -0.32
C ASN A 169 16.50 -6.68 -1.55
N GLU A 170 16.02 -6.43 -2.76
CA GLU A 170 16.91 -6.31 -3.93
C GLU A 170 17.80 -5.06 -3.81
N ILE A 171 17.26 -3.93 -3.35
CA ILE A 171 18.04 -2.71 -3.13
C ILE A 171 19.05 -2.91 -1.98
N ASP A 172 18.63 -3.56 -0.88
CA ASP A 172 19.46 -3.81 0.31
C ASP A 172 20.69 -4.70 0.03
N LYS A 173 20.58 -5.60 -0.97
CA LYS A 173 21.72 -6.42 -1.44
C LYS A 173 22.83 -5.59 -2.11
N ILE A 174 22.47 -4.44 -2.68
CA ILE A 174 23.41 -3.58 -3.41
C ILE A 174 23.98 -2.51 -2.50
N LYS A 175 23.08 -1.83 -1.78
CA LYS A 175 23.40 -0.70 -0.90
C LYS A 175 22.44 -0.71 0.28
N GLY A 176 22.93 -1.12 1.44
CA GLY A 176 22.19 -1.07 2.70
C GLY A 176 21.94 0.36 3.20
N GLY A 177 21.53 0.47 4.46
CA GLY A 177 21.30 1.75 5.13
C GLY A 177 20.00 2.44 4.69
N ALA A 178 20.06 3.72 4.33
CA ALA A 178 18.89 4.51 3.96
C ALA A 178 18.36 4.23 2.53
N ALA A 179 19.21 3.70 1.63
CA ALA A 179 18.84 3.54 0.23
C ALA A 179 17.60 2.64 0.02
N PRO A 180 17.51 1.43 0.59
CA PRO A 180 16.32 0.60 0.43
C PRO A 180 15.06 1.23 1.07
N ILE A 181 15.21 2.00 2.15
CA ILE A 181 14.09 2.70 2.80
C ILE A 181 13.51 3.76 1.85
N ILE A 182 14.38 4.64 1.35
CA ILE A 182 13.97 5.78 0.52
C ILE A 182 13.49 5.29 -0.84
N LEU A 183 14.29 4.47 -1.54
CA LEU A 183 13.96 4.06 -2.91
C LEU A 183 12.71 3.17 -2.98
N SER A 184 12.55 2.20 -2.05
CA SER A 184 11.33 1.41 -2.04
C SER A 184 10.09 2.23 -1.65
N GLY A 185 10.24 3.25 -0.79
CA GLY A 185 9.17 4.16 -0.43
C GLY A 185 8.75 5.08 -1.58
N LEU A 186 9.71 5.63 -2.33
CA LEU A 186 9.42 6.43 -3.52
C LEU A 186 8.76 5.59 -4.63
N LEU A 187 9.25 4.37 -4.87
CA LEU A 187 8.62 3.45 -5.82
C LEU A 187 7.21 3.07 -5.39
N PHE A 188 6.97 2.90 -4.08
CA PHE A 188 5.64 2.66 -3.53
C PHE A 188 4.69 3.83 -3.82
N GLY A 189 5.14 5.07 -3.64
CA GLY A 189 4.35 6.24 -3.99
C GLY A 189 4.05 6.31 -5.50
N LEU A 190 5.08 6.18 -6.34
CA LEU A 190 4.94 6.22 -7.80
C LEU A 190 4.00 5.12 -8.35
N PHE A 191 3.91 4.00 -7.66
CA PHE A 191 3.01 2.91 -7.98
C PHE A 191 1.53 3.33 -7.98
N HIS A 192 1.14 4.30 -7.15
CA HIS A 192 -0.25 4.79 -7.03
C HIS A 192 -0.68 5.73 -8.17
N ARG A 193 0.26 6.28 -8.96
CA ARG A 193 0.05 7.08 -10.19
C ARG A 193 -0.64 8.44 -10.01
N GLU A 194 -1.58 8.60 -9.08
CA GLU A 194 -2.26 9.88 -8.83
C GLU A 194 -1.30 10.88 -8.15
N PRO A 195 -1.01 12.05 -8.74
CA PRO A 195 0.02 12.97 -8.26
C PRO A 195 -0.07 13.33 -6.79
N VAL A 196 -1.28 13.62 -6.30
CA VAL A 196 -1.50 13.94 -4.89
C VAL A 196 -1.24 12.71 -4.01
N GLN A 197 -1.65 11.53 -4.46
CA GLN A 197 -1.44 10.27 -3.76
C GLN A 197 0.03 9.84 -3.77
N VAL A 198 0.74 10.05 -4.87
CA VAL A 198 2.19 9.78 -4.98
C VAL A 198 2.96 10.36 -3.81
N VAL A 199 2.66 11.59 -3.42
CA VAL A 199 3.40 12.27 -2.34
C VAL A 199 3.16 11.60 -0.99
N TYR A 200 1.90 11.48 -0.54
CA TYR A 200 1.64 10.91 0.77
C TYR A 200 1.95 9.40 0.82
N ALA A 201 1.70 8.67 -0.26
CA ALA A 201 2.06 7.25 -0.33
C ALA A 201 3.59 7.06 -0.30
N SER A 202 4.39 7.95 -0.91
CA SER A 202 5.85 7.93 -0.76
C SER A 202 6.27 8.11 0.70
N ILE A 203 5.68 9.06 1.42
CA ILE A 203 5.96 9.30 2.84
C ILE A 203 5.61 8.06 3.67
N LEU A 204 4.42 7.49 3.49
CA LEU A 204 3.99 6.26 4.14
C LEU A 204 4.93 5.11 3.79
N GLY A 205 5.28 4.98 2.52
CA GLY A 205 6.23 4.01 2.02
C GLY A 205 7.60 4.09 2.69
N ILE A 206 8.13 5.28 2.90
CA ILE A 206 9.40 5.50 3.61
C ILE A 206 9.28 5.10 5.08
N ILE A 207 8.18 5.45 5.76
CA ILE A 207 7.95 5.09 7.18
C ILE A 207 7.84 3.57 7.34
N LEU A 208 7.04 2.89 6.51
CA LEU A 208 6.91 1.43 6.51
C LEU A 208 8.24 0.75 6.17
N GLY A 209 8.99 1.27 5.20
CA GLY A 209 10.34 0.82 4.85
C GLY A 209 11.32 0.99 6.03
N PHE A 210 11.25 2.10 6.76
CA PHE A 210 12.05 2.33 7.96
C PHE A 210 11.69 1.32 9.07
N VAL A 211 10.42 1.13 9.38
CA VAL A 211 9.97 0.14 10.37
C VAL A 211 10.41 -1.26 9.95
N TYR A 212 10.25 -1.63 8.67
CA TYR A 212 10.72 -2.91 8.15
C TYR A 212 12.24 -3.07 8.29
N SER A 213 13.03 -2.03 8.00
CA SER A 213 14.50 -2.08 8.15
C SER A 213 14.94 -2.42 9.57
N LYS A 214 14.17 -1.99 10.58
CA LYS A 214 14.45 -2.20 12.01
C LYS A 214 13.90 -3.51 12.56
N THR A 215 12.79 -4.00 12.00
CA THR A 215 12.07 -5.17 12.55
C THR A 215 12.20 -6.41 11.69
N ARG A 216 12.48 -6.25 10.41
CA ARG A 216 12.45 -7.32 9.38
C ARG A 216 11.15 -8.14 9.43
N SER A 217 10.05 -7.51 9.80
CA SER A 217 8.73 -8.14 9.95
C SER A 217 7.77 -7.63 8.87
N VAL A 218 7.59 -8.40 7.79
CA VAL A 218 6.56 -8.12 6.77
C VAL A 218 5.15 -8.16 7.38
N PRO A 219 4.77 -9.13 8.25
CA PRO A 219 3.47 -9.11 8.89
C PRO A 219 3.17 -7.84 9.71
N LEU A 220 4.21 -7.22 10.29
CA LEU A 220 4.03 -5.97 11.04
C LEU A 220 3.68 -4.80 10.12
N VAL A 221 4.41 -4.64 9.02
CA VAL A 221 4.14 -3.54 8.08
C VAL A 221 2.83 -3.75 7.34
N ILE A 222 2.44 -4.99 7.04
CA ILE A 222 1.09 -5.33 6.56
C ILE A 222 0.03 -4.86 7.57
N PHE A 223 0.18 -5.20 8.85
CA PHE A 223 -0.75 -4.76 9.90
C PHE A 223 -0.85 -3.23 9.95
N MET A 224 0.28 -2.51 9.92
CA MET A 224 0.29 -1.05 9.94
C MET A 224 -0.39 -0.44 8.72
N HIS A 225 -0.16 -1.01 7.55
CA HIS A 225 -0.77 -0.57 6.29
C HIS A 225 -2.28 -0.85 6.29
N MET A 226 -2.70 -2.06 6.65
CA MET A 226 -4.11 -2.42 6.80
C MET A 226 -4.84 -1.49 7.77
N LEU A 227 -4.23 -1.17 8.92
CA LEU A 227 -4.82 -0.26 9.90
C LEU A 227 -4.95 1.15 9.35
N ASN A 228 -3.94 1.64 8.62
CA ASN A 228 -4.02 2.95 7.96
C ASN A 228 -5.18 2.99 6.95
N ASN A 229 -5.32 1.97 6.10
CA ASN A 229 -6.37 1.91 5.10
C ASN A 229 -7.75 1.71 5.73
N LEU A 230 -7.86 0.89 6.79
CA LEU A 230 -9.13 0.73 7.53
C LEU A 230 -9.63 2.07 8.08
N VAL A 231 -8.75 2.89 8.63
CA VAL A 231 -9.13 4.19 9.17
C VAL A 231 -9.43 5.21 8.06
N ALA A 232 -8.76 5.12 6.93
CA ALA A 232 -9.01 5.97 5.76
C ALA A 232 -10.32 5.61 5.03
N THR A 233 -10.81 4.37 5.17
CA THR A 233 -12.02 3.85 4.49
C THR A 233 -13.01 3.24 5.48
N LEU A 234 -13.40 4.03 6.50
CA LEU A 234 -14.34 3.57 7.52
C LEU A 234 -15.67 3.11 6.91
N PRO A 235 -16.29 2.03 7.46
CA PRO A 235 -17.58 1.56 6.97
C PRO A 235 -18.67 2.63 7.15
N PRO A 236 -19.71 2.67 6.29
CA PRO A 236 -20.72 3.72 6.27
C PRO A 236 -21.35 4.06 7.63
N PRO A 237 -21.63 3.10 8.54
CA PRO A 237 -22.17 3.43 9.87
C PRO A 237 -21.22 4.27 10.74
N LEU A 238 -19.89 4.17 10.50
CA LEU A 238 -18.84 4.91 11.21
C LEU A 238 -18.32 6.11 10.42
N ALA A 239 -18.68 6.26 9.15
CA ALA A 239 -18.26 7.36 8.27
C ALA A 239 -19.12 8.64 8.48
N LYS A 240 -19.64 8.87 9.69
CA LYS A 240 -20.37 10.10 10.04
C LYS A 240 -19.40 11.26 10.18
N HIS A 241 -19.87 12.46 9.84
CA HIS A 241 -19.04 13.66 9.82
C HIS A 241 -18.29 13.90 11.14
N GLU A 242 -18.96 13.76 12.27
CA GLU A 242 -18.38 13.97 13.60
C GLU A 242 -17.30 12.95 13.92
N ILE A 243 -17.52 11.67 13.53
CA ILE A 243 -16.55 10.60 13.72
C ILE A 243 -15.33 10.83 12.83
N LEU A 244 -15.54 11.20 11.56
CA LEU A 244 -14.45 11.50 10.63
C LEU A 244 -13.60 12.69 11.11
N GLN A 245 -14.23 13.75 11.61
CA GLN A 245 -13.51 14.89 12.19
C GLN A 245 -12.68 14.48 13.41
N PHE A 246 -13.27 13.70 14.33
CA PHE A 246 -12.56 13.19 15.50
C PHE A 246 -11.38 12.30 15.09
N VAL A 247 -11.58 11.37 14.17
CA VAL A 247 -10.55 10.45 13.69
C VAL A 247 -9.42 11.20 12.99
N ASN A 248 -9.73 12.15 12.11
CA ASN A 248 -8.74 13.00 11.46
C ASN A 248 -7.94 13.83 12.47
N GLY A 249 -8.62 14.45 13.44
CA GLY A 249 -7.97 15.18 14.52
C GLY A 249 -7.02 14.30 15.34
N PHE A 250 -7.48 13.12 15.73
CA PHE A 250 -6.66 12.13 16.44
C PHE A 250 -5.43 11.68 15.62
N GLN A 251 -5.61 11.43 14.31
CA GLN A 251 -4.50 11.06 13.41
C GLN A 251 -3.47 12.20 13.32
N ILE A 252 -3.90 13.46 13.17
CA ILE A 252 -2.99 14.62 13.10
C ILE A 252 -2.22 14.78 14.42
N ILE A 253 -2.87 14.69 15.57
CA ILE A 253 -2.21 14.75 16.88
C ILE A 253 -1.21 13.59 17.04
N SER A 254 -1.53 12.40 16.50
CA SER A 254 -0.68 11.21 16.55
C SER A 254 0.64 11.34 15.77
N VAL A 255 0.79 12.37 14.93
CA VAL A 255 2.08 12.67 14.25
C VAL A 255 3.20 12.92 15.27
N ILE A 256 2.92 13.63 16.35
CA ILE A 256 3.93 13.95 17.38
C ILE A 256 4.46 12.68 18.06
N PRO A 257 3.62 11.82 18.68
CA PRO A 257 4.10 10.58 19.27
C PRO A 257 4.68 9.61 18.24
N MET A 258 4.19 9.61 16.99
CA MET A 258 4.79 8.82 15.90
C MET A 258 6.27 9.20 15.70
N VAL A 259 6.58 10.50 15.53
CA VAL A 259 7.96 10.97 15.33
C VAL A 259 8.84 10.56 16.50
N TYR A 260 8.34 10.70 17.73
CA TYR A 260 9.08 10.26 18.93
C TYR A 260 9.33 8.73 18.94
N LEU A 261 8.34 7.92 18.57
CA LEU A 261 8.49 6.46 18.52
C LEU A 261 9.43 6.01 17.40
N LEU A 262 9.39 6.66 16.23
CA LEU A 262 10.36 6.42 15.15
C LEU A 262 11.77 6.80 15.57
N TYR A 263 11.96 7.93 16.28
CA TYR A 263 13.25 8.31 16.84
C TYR A 263 13.78 7.29 17.86
N LYS A 264 12.92 6.80 18.77
CA LYS A 264 13.28 5.70 19.68
C LYS A 264 13.69 4.43 18.92
N LEU A 265 12.96 4.09 17.86
CA LEU A 265 13.27 2.94 17.02
C LEU A 265 14.61 3.12 16.28
N TYR A 266 14.91 4.35 15.85
CA TYR A 266 16.20 4.70 15.25
C TYR A 266 17.35 4.49 16.25
N LYS A 267 17.25 5.01 17.48
CA LYS A 267 18.28 4.89 18.53
C LYS A 267 18.54 3.45 19.00
N LYS A 268 17.51 2.58 18.95
CA LYS A 268 17.64 1.18 19.41
C LYS A 268 18.56 0.32 18.54
N GLY A 269 19.06 0.84 17.41
CA GLY A 269 19.87 0.09 16.45
C GLY A 269 19.05 -0.90 15.62
N SER A 270 19.69 -1.66 14.74
CA SER A 270 19.04 -2.80 14.08
C SER A 270 18.95 -3.98 15.05
N LEU A 271 17.83 -4.68 15.09
CA LEU A 271 17.67 -5.94 15.85
C LEU A 271 18.50 -7.10 15.24
N THR A 272 19.32 -6.80 14.23
CA THR A 272 20.23 -7.73 13.55
C THR A 272 21.64 -7.18 13.63
N SER A 273 22.30 -7.33 14.79
CA SER A 273 23.75 -7.46 14.88
C SER A 273 24.12 -8.93 14.96
#